data_b4a051e3ed779c69822de9aaa3a8cbe2
#
_entry.id   b4a051e3ed779c69822de9aaa3a8cbe2
#
_cell.length_a   1.000
_cell.length_b   1.000
_cell.length_c   1.000
_cell.angle_alpha   90.00
_cell.angle_beta   90.00
_cell.angle_gamma   90.00
#
_symmetry.space_group_name_H-M   'P 1'
#
loop_
_entity.id
_entity.type
_entity.pdbx_description
1 polymer ?
#
loop_
_entity_poly.entity_id
_entity_poly.type
_entity_poly.pdbx_seq_one_letter_code
_entity_poly.pdbx_strand_id
1 'polypeptide(L)'
;MDLVSSLKDDHEIIRKFIQEIESSDSLPIKAKIFSEMLIFVRAHFRAEETSLYAKSLRSAVYELNDLALDGYEEHHLLDDLVYRIKSARTEDSLWLSRITDYCQILDLHLVGEEADFFPELKNYFTGTELDRAAVVYLKAKKSELILAEQELSRDYEIVSGSQLN
;
A
#
# COMPACT_ATOMS: atom_id res chain seq x y z
N MET A 1 -21.20 -4.39 -1.16
CA MET A 1 -19.85 -4.35 -0.53
C MET A 1 -19.40 -2.90 -0.67
N ASP A 2 -19.19 -2.24 0.43
CA ASP A 2 -18.87 -0.82 0.49
C ASP A 2 -17.34 -0.61 0.34
N LEU A 3 -16.93 0.36 -0.48
CA LEU A 3 -15.51 0.69 -0.70
C LEU A 3 -14.77 0.96 0.61
N VAL A 4 -15.34 1.79 1.47
CA VAL A 4 -14.71 2.18 2.74
C VAL A 4 -14.48 0.97 3.66
N SER A 5 -15.41 0.02 3.69
CA SER A 5 -15.21 -1.22 4.44
C SER A 5 -14.06 -2.05 3.88
N SER A 6 -13.97 -2.17 2.55
CA SER A 6 -12.86 -2.90 1.91
C SER A 6 -11.50 -2.26 2.16
N LEU A 7 -11.42 -0.92 2.14
CA LEU A 7 -10.21 -0.17 2.47
C LEU A 7 -9.80 -0.39 3.93
N LYS A 8 -10.74 -0.29 4.86
CA LYS A 8 -10.47 -0.53 6.30
C LYS A 8 -10.00 -1.94 6.59
N ASP A 9 -10.57 -2.96 5.92
CA ASP A 9 -10.11 -4.34 6.05
C ASP A 9 -8.63 -4.48 5.62
N ASP A 10 -8.24 -3.77 4.56
CA ASP A 10 -6.85 -3.73 4.10
C ASP A 10 -5.93 -2.98 5.06
N HIS A 11 -6.38 -1.86 5.63
CA HIS A 11 -5.64 -1.13 6.66
C HIS A 11 -5.35 -2.00 7.89
N GLU A 12 -6.32 -2.82 8.31
CA GLU A 12 -6.11 -3.78 9.41
C GLU A 12 -5.05 -4.84 9.06
N ILE A 13 -5.01 -5.32 7.82
CA ILE A 13 -3.98 -6.25 7.35
C ILE A 13 -2.61 -5.57 7.36
N ILE A 14 -2.51 -4.34 6.86
CA ILE A 14 -1.26 -3.57 6.84
C ILE A 14 -0.75 -3.33 8.27
N ARG A 15 -1.63 -2.94 9.21
CA ARG A 15 -1.25 -2.77 10.62
C ARG A 15 -0.77 -4.06 11.27
N LYS A 16 -1.30 -5.22 10.89
CA LYS A 16 -0.78 -6.52 11.36
C LYS A 16 0.65 -6.76 10.88
N PHE A 17 0.96 -6.48 9.61
CA PHE A 17 2.34 -6.55 9.12
C PHE A 17 3.28 -5.62 9.91
N ILE A 18 2.86 -4.38 10.16
CA ILE A 18 3.64 -3.42 10.97
C ILE A 18 3.91 -4.00 12.36
N GLN A 19 2.90 -4.50 13.05
CA GLN A 19 3.05 -5.11 14.38
C GLN A 19 3.98 -6.32 14.38
N GLU A 20 3.90 -7.18 13.36
CA GLU A 20 4.80 -8.34 13.21
C GLU A 20 6.25 -7.92 12.98
N ILE A 21 6.49 -6.86 12.18
CA ILE A 21 7.82 -6.27 11.98
C ILE A 21 8.36 -5.72 13.30
N GLU A 22 7.55 -4.97 14.03
CA GLU A 22 7.96 -4.33 15.29
C GLU A 22 8.28 -5.36 16.37
N SER A 23 7.47 -6.41 16.49
CA SER A 23 7.58 -7.43 17.53
C SER A 23 8.68 -8.47 17.29
N SER A 24 9.20 -8.58 16.07
CA SER A 24 10.27 -9.56 15.77
C SER A 24 11.65 -9.04 16.20
N ASP A 25 12.46 -9.86 16.85
CA ASP A 25 13.87 -9.55 17.15
C ASP A 25 14.83 -9.99 16.03
N SER A 26 14.34 -10.76 15.06
CA SER A 26 15.14 -11.32 13.96
C SER A 26 15.13 -10.45 12.71
N LEU A 27 16.29 -9.88 12.33
CA LEU A 27 16.42 -9.11 11.10
C LEU A 27 16.01 -9.86 9.83
N PRO A 28 16.39 -11.15 9.63
CA PRO A 28 15.91 -11.91 8.47
C PRO A 28 14.38 -12.07 8.44
N ILE A 29 13.75 -12.26 9.61
CA ILE A 29 12.28 -12.35 9.71
C ILE A 29 11.65 -11.00 9.39
N LYS A 30 12.16 -9.90 9.97
CA LYS A 30 11.70 -8.54 9.64
C LYS A 30 11.79 -8.26 8.13
N ALA A 31 12.89 -8.62 7.51
CA ALA A 31 13.10 -8.43 6.07
C ALA A 31 12.08 -9.20 5.23
N LYS A 32 11.78 -10.43 5.61
CA LYS A 32 10.77 -11.26 4.95
C LYS A 32 9.38 -10.63 5.07
N ILE A 33 8.95 -10.31 6.29
CA ILE A 33 7.63 -9.72 6.55
C ILE A 33 7.50 -8.38 5.82
N PHE A 34 8.55 -7.54 5.84
CA PHE A 34 8.57 -6.27 5.14
C PHE A 34 8.39 -6.45 3.62
N SER A 35 9.05 -7.45 3.03
CA SER A 35 8.89 -7.75 1.60
C SER A 35 7.46 -8.20 1.25
N GLU A 36 6.84 -9.01 2.08
CA GLU A 36 5.44 -9.44 1.93
C GLU A 36 4.47 -8.25 2.08
N MET A 37 4.71 -7.40 3.07
CA MET A 37 3.95 -6.16 3.28
C MET A 37 4.03 -5.24 2.07
N LEU A 38 5.21 -5.04 1.48
CA LEU A 38 5.39 -4.15 0.32
C LEU A 38 4.56 -4.60 -0.89
N ILE A 39 4.43 -5.90 -1.12
CA ILE A 39 3.58 -6.44 -2.19
C ILE A 39 2.13 -6.05 -1.95
N PHE A 40 1.66 -6.24 -0.73
CA PHE A 40 0.27 -5.93 -0.35
C PHE A 40 0.00 -4.43 -0.41
N VAL A 41 0.88 -3.60 0.17
CA VAL A 41 0.75 -2.13 0.18
C VAL A 41 0.76 -1.57 -1.24
N ARG A 42 1.65 -2.04 -2.12
CA ARG A 42 1.65 -1.62 -3.53
C ARG A 42 0.32 -1.94 -4.21
N ALA A 43 -0.22 -3.13 -3.99
CA ALA A 43 -1.50 -3.52 -4.58
C ALA A 43 -2.67 -2.67 -4.04
N HIS A 44 -2.64 -2.34 -2.74
CA HIS A 44 -3.58 -1.45 -2.09
C HIS A 44 -3.52 -0.04 -2.69
N PHE A 45 -2.36 0.59 -2.72
CA PHE A 45 -2.16 1.94 -3.27
C PHE A 45 -2.60 2.05 -4.74
N ARG A 46 -2.20 1.12 -5.61
CA ARG A 46 -2.61 1.14 -7.02
C ARG A 46 -4.11 0.95 -7.19
N ALA A 47 -4.73 0.17 -6.30
CA ALA A 47 -6.18 0.01 -6.29
C ALA A 47 -6.91 1.29 -5.85
N GLU A 48 -6.40 2.01 -4.84
CA GLU A 48 -6.91 3.33 -4.42
C GLU A 48 -6.77 4.37 -5.51
N GLU A 49 -5.59 4.51 -6.09
CA GLU A 49 -5.32 5.43 -7.19
C GLU A 49 -6.28 5.22 -8.37
N THR A 50 -6.57 3.95 -8.69
CA THR A 50 -7.45 3.58 -9.81
C THR A 50 -8.94 3.81 -9.50
N SER A 51 -9.35 3.61 -8.27
CA SER A 51 -10.76 3.64 -7.85
C SER A 51 -11.13 4.93 -7.12
N LEU A 52 -10.57 5.11 -5.93
CA LEU A 52 -10.89 6.18 -4.99
C LEU A 52 -10.38 7.53 -5.47
N TYR A 53 -9.07 7.67 -5.67
CA TYR A 53 -8.47 8.95 -6.03
C TYR A 53 -8.89 9.39 -7.43
N ALA A 54 -8.87 8.49 -8.42
CA ALA A 54 -9.36 8.82 -9.75
C ALA A 54 -10.82 9.21 -9.78
N LYS A 55 -11.68 8.66 -8.91
CA LYS A 55 -13.08 9.09 -8.77
C LYS A 55 -13.18 10.45 -8.12
N SER A 56 -12.43 10.70 -7.05
CA SER A 56 -12.41 11.97 -6.33
C SER A 56 -11.94 13.11 -7.22
N LEU A 57 -10.85 12.93 -7.97
CA LEU A 57 -10.32 13.95 -8.92
C LEU A 57 -11.26 14.25 -10.09
N ARG A 58 -12.17 13.37 -10.45
CA ARG A 58 -13.22 13.62 -11.45
C ARG A 58 -14.47 14.27 -10.87
N SER A 59 -14.57 14.38 -9.56
CA SER A 59 -15.66 15.09 -8.90
C SER A 59 -15.47 16.61 -9.03
N ALA A 60 -16.56 17.38 -8.89
CA ALA A 60 -16.48 18.83 -8.81
C ALA A 60 -16.29 19.32 -7.36
N VAL A 61 -15.89 18.44 -6.46
CA VAL A 61 -15.76 18.70 -5.02
C VAL A 61 -14.29 18.97 -4.70
N TYR A 62 -13.99 20.21 -4.32
CA TYR A 62 -12.62 20.66 -4.06
C TYR A 62 -11.96 19.85 -2.92
N GLU A 63 -12.70 19.62 -1.85
CA GLU A 63 -12.21 18.88 -0.67
C GLU A 63 -11.78 17.45 -1.02
N LEU A 64 -12.54 16.76 -1.88
CA LEU A 64 -12.18 15.41 -2.36
C LEU A 64 -10.97 15.42 -3.30
N ASN A 65 -10.85 16.49 -4.12
CA ASN A 65 -9.69 16.62 -5.00
C ASN A 65 -8.41 16.85 -4.21
N ASP A 66 -8.46 17.69 -3.19
CA ASP A 66 -7.33 18.03 -2.31
C ASP A 66 -6.85 16.77 -1.56
N LEU A 67 -7.76 16.07 -0.89
CA LEU A 67 -7.46 14.81 -0.20
C LEU A 67 -6.89 13.73 -1.12
N ALA A 68 -7.39 13.63 -2.36
CA ALA A 68 -6.85 12.67 -3.32
C ALA A 68 -5.44 13.04 -3.81
N LEU A 69 -5.13 14.33 -3.95
CA LEU A 69 -3.79 14.81 -4.31
C LEU A 69 -2.80 14.55 -3.17
N ASP A 70 -3.19 14.85 -1.93
CA ASP A 70 -2.38 14.55 -0.75
C ASP A 70 -2.06 13.05 -0.66
N GLY A 71 -3.06 12.19 -0.86
CA GLY A 71 -2.87 10.74 -0.88
C GLY A 71 -1.87 10.28 -1.96
N TYR A 72 -1.94 10.84 -3.17
CA TYR A 72 -0.93 10.57 -4.23
C TYR A 72 0.47 11.00 -3.80
N GLU A 73 0.63 12.17 -3.20
CA GLU A 73 1.94 12.66 -2.72
C GLU A 73 2.51 11.77 -1.62
N GLU A 74 1.66 11.30 -0.71
CA GLU A 74 2.06 10.37 0.36
C GLU A 74 2.47 9.00 -0.21
N HIS A 75 1.75 8.45 -1.19
CA HIS A 75 2.14 7.23 -1.89
C HIS A 75 3.51 7.37 -2.57
N HIS A 76 3.77 8.49 -3.25
CA HIS A 76 5.08 8.76 -3.86
C HIS A 76 6.20 8.85 -2.82
N LEU A 77 5.94 9.49 -1.68
CA LEU A 77 6.91 9.55 -0.58
C LEU A 77 7.25 8.15 -0.06
N LEU A 78 6.25 7.30 0.11
CA LEU A 78 6.43 5.92 0.56
C LEU A 78 7.16 5.06 -0.49
N ASP A 79 6.89 5.24 -1.78
CA ASP A 79 7.63 4.58 -2.88
C ASP A 79 9.11 4.99 -2.88
N ASP A 80 9.42 6.26 -2.66
CA ASP A 80 10.81 6.77 -2.55
C ASP A 80 11.53 6.16 -1.34
N LEU A 81 10.85 6.00 -0.21
CA LEU A 81 11.41 5.33 0.97
C LEU A 81 11.72 3.86 0.68
N VAL A 82 10.85 3.15 -0.04
CA VAL A 82 11.13 1.76 -0.47
C VAL A 82 12.40 1.67 -1.29
N TYR A 83 12.59 2.59 -2.25
CA TYR A 83 13.82 2.63 -3.05
C TYR A 83 15.07 2.79 -2.17
N ARG A 84 15.03 3.69 -1.18
CA ARG A 84 16.13 3.93 -0.23
C ARG A 84 16.38 2.73 0.68
N ILE A 85 15.32 2.01 1.09
CA ILE A 85 15.43 0.79 1.91
C ILE A 85 16.10 -0.32 1.11
N LYS A 86 15.64 -0.55 -0.14
CA LYS A 86 16.21 -1.57 -1.03
C LYS A 86 17.67 -1.33 -1.40
N SER A 87 18.12 -0.08 -1.40
CA SER A 87 19.53 0.29 -1.67
C SER A 87 20.45 0.14 -0.46
N ALA A 88 19.92 -0.08 0.74
CA ALA A 88 20.69 -0.32 1.95
C ALA A 88 20.90 -1.83 2.19
N ARG A 89 21.99 -2.17 2.89
CA ARG A 89 22.23 -3.56 3.30
C ARG A 89 21.39 -3.87 4.54
N THR A 90 20.81 -5.07 4.59
CA THR A 90 19.93 -5.49 5.70
C THR A 90 20.62 -5.56 7.06
N GLU A 91 21.95 -5.69 7.07
CA GLU A 91 22.74 -5.71 8.30
C GLU A 91 23.05 -4.30 8.86
N ASP A 92 22.75 -3.25 8.10
CA ASP A 92 23.01 -1.89 8.53
C ASP A 92 21.94 -1.39 9.49
N SER A 93 22.35 -0.69 10.55
CA SER A 93 21.42 0.02 11.44
C SER A 93 20.52 1.01 10.69
N LEU A 94 21.04 1.57 9.60
CA LEU A 94 20.32 2.47 8.70
C LEU A 94 19.15 1.77 8.00
N TRP A 95 19.27 0.49 7.64
CA TRP A 95 18.17 -0.29 7.05
C TRP A 95 17.00 -0.43 8.03
N LEU A 96 17.30 -0.79 9.28
CA LEU A 96 16.28 -0.93 10.33
C LEU A 96 15.59 0.40 10.64
N SER A 97 16.36 1.50 10.76
CA SER A 97 15.80 2.84 10.96
C SER A 97 14.83 3.22 9.84
N ARG A 98 15.20 2.99 8.59
CA ARG A 98 14.36 3.31 7.43
C ARG A 98 13.08 2.48 7.38
N ILE A 99 13.11 1.20 7.80
CA ILE A 99 11.88 0.41 7.91
C ILE A 99 10.98 0.96 9.00
N THR A 100 11.53 1.36 10.13
CA THR A 100 10.75 1.99 11.21
C THR A 100 10.10 3.27 10.71
N ASP A 101 10.85 4.15 10.04
CA ASP A 101 10.31 5.37 9.45
C ASP A 101 9.20 5.08 8.43
N TYR A 102 9.41 4.08 7.56
CA TYR A 102 8.41 3.65 6.60
C TYR A 102 7.11 3.19 7.27
N CYS A 103 7.20 2.33 8.27
CA CYS A 103 6.03 1.82 9.00
C CYS A 103 5.26 2.95 9.71
N GLN A 104 5.97 3.91 10.30
CA GLN A 104 5.35 5.06 10.96
C GLN A 104 4.63 5.98 9.96
N ILE A 105 5.26 6.31 8.83
CA ILE A 105 4.67 7.16 7.79
C ILE A 105 3.48 6.46 7.16
N LEU A 106 3.59 5.15 6.90
CA LEU A 106 2.49 4.35 6.38
C LEU A 106 1.29 4.35 7.34
N ASP A 107 1.49 4.13 8.64
CA ASP A 107 0.38 4.15 9.60
C ASP A 107 -0.27 5.54 9.71
N LEU A 108 0.51 6.62 9.65
CA LEU A 108 -0.01 7.99 9.62
C LEU A 108 -0.87 8.24 8.37
N HIS A 109 -0.47 7.75 7.20
CA HIS A 109 -1.26 7.79 5.98
C HIS A 109 -2.61 7.09 6.16
N LEU A 110 -2.63 5.84 6.66
CA LEU A 110 -3.86 5.09 6.91
C LEU A 110 -4.79 5.81 7.90
N VAL A 111 -4.22 6.42 8.96
CA VAL A 111 -4.98 7.21 9.95
C VAL A 111 -5.60 8.44 9.29
N GLY A 112 -4.86 9.15 8.45
CA GLY A 112 -5.35 10.34 7.73
C GLY A 112 -6.53 10.00 6.82
N GLU A 113 -6.45 8.93 6.05
CA GLU A 113 -7.57 8.49 5.20
C GLU A 113 -8.81 8.12 6.02
N GLU A 114 -8.64 7.38 7.10
CA GLU A 114 -9.75 6.97 7.97
C GLU A 114 -10.40 8.16 8.69
N ALA A 115 -9.62 9.17 9.07
CA ALA A 115 -10.09 10.34 9.81
C ALA A 115 -10.72 11.40 8.90
N ASP A 116 -10.11 11.64 7.74
CA ASP A 116 -10.46 12.78 6.89
C ASP A 116 -11.10 12.36 5.56
N PHE A 117 -10.50 11.43 4.81
CA PHE A 117 -10.96 11.10 3.48
C PHE A 117 -12.22 10.22 3.46
N PHE A 118 -12.28 9.16 4.24
CA PHE A 118 -13.43 8.24 4.24
C PHE A 118 -14.75 8.87 4.69
N PRO A 119 -14.78 9.79 5.66
CA PRO A 119 -15.99 10.56 5.97
C PRO A 119 -16.47 11.40 4.78
N GLU A 120 -15.54 12.09 4.09
CA GLU A 120 -15.90 12.94 2.94
C GLU A 120 -16.43 12.12 1.76
N LEU A 121 -15.92 10.92 1.52
CA LEU A 121 -16.48 10.02 0.51
C LEU A 121 -17.98 9.74 0.76
N LYS A 122 -18.34 9.49 2.02
CA LYS A 122 -19.72 9.20 2.42
C LYS A 122 -20.62 10.44 2.36
N ASN A 123 -20.04 11.63 2.51
CA ASN A 123 -20.77 12.91 2.39
C ASN A 123 -21.13 13.22 0.94
N TYR A 124 -20.25 12.90 -0.02
CA TYR A 124 -20.38 13.34 -1.40
C TYR A 124 -20.78 12.25 -2.39
N PHE A 125 -20.56 10.98 -2.07
CA PHE A 125 -20.93 9.86 -2.95
C PHE A 125 -22.06 9.03 -2.37
N THR A 126 -22.97 8.60 -3.25
CA THR A 126 -24.04 7.67 -2.90
C THR A 126 -23.48 6.26 -2.62
N GLY A 127 -24.20 5.47 -1.83
CA GLY A 127 -23.82 4.06 -1.58
C GLY A 127 -23.63 3.27 -2.87
N THR A 128 -24.46 3.48 -3.88
CA THR A 128 -24.32 2.81 -5.19
C THR A 128 -23.02 3.22 -5.91
N GLU A 129 -22.57 4.46 -5.78
CA GLU A 129 -21.32 4.90 -6.35
C GLU A 129 -20.11 4.32 -5.62
N LEU A 130 -20.19 4.21 -4.30
CA LEU A 130 -19.16 3.57 -3.48
C LEU A 130 -19.10 2.06 -3.73
N ASP A 131 -20.24 1.39 -3.92
CA ASP A 131 -20.27 -0.03 -4.31
C ASP A 131 -19.61 -0.27 -5.67
N ARG A 132 -19.87 0.59 -6.65
CA ARG A 132 -19.20 0.50 -7.97
C ARG A 132 -17.69 0.74 -7.86
N ALA A 133 -17.27 1.71 -7.06
CA ALA A 133 -15.87 1.97 -6.80
C ALA A 133 -15.19 0.79 -6.08
N ALA A 134 -15.87 0.11 -5.16
CA ALA A 134 -15.39 -1.12 -4.52
C ALA A 134 -15.09 -2.23 -5.53
N VAL A 135 -15.92 -2.41 -6.55
CA VAL A 135 -15.67 -3.39 -7.62
C VAL A 135 -14.39 -3.05 -8.40
N VAL A 136 -14.19 -1.77 -8.71
CA VAL A 136 -12.97 -1.29 -9.40
C VAL A 136 -11.75 -1.54 -8.51
N TYR A 137 -11.81 -1.16 -7.25
CA TYR A 137 -10.78 -1.35 -6.25
C TYR A 137 -10.32 -2.82 -6.16
N LEU A 138 -11.26 -3.72 -5.90
CA LEU A 138 -10.97 -5.16 -5.73
C LEU A 138 -10.38 -5.77 -7.00
N LYS A 139 -10.86 -5.36 -8.18
CA LYS A 139 -10.31 -5.82 -9.46
C LYS A 139 -8.88 -5.33 -9.67
N ALA A 140 -8.60 -4.06 -9.43
CA ALA A 140 -7.28 -3.48 -9.57
C ALA A 140 -6.30 -4.15 -8.58
N LYS A 141 -6.67 -4.26 -7.31
CA LYS A 141 -5.87 -4.91 -6.27
C LYS A 141 -5.51 -6.35 -6.65
N LYS A 142 -6.51 -7.14 -7.10
CA LYS A 142 -6.26 -8.52 -7.54
C LYS A 142 -5.27 -8.58 -8.70
N SER A 143 -5.39 -7.67 -9.66
CA SER A 143 -4.48 -7.61 -10.82
C SER A 143 -3.05 -7.31 -10.38
N GLU A 144 -2.85 -6.36 -9.47
CA GLU A 144 -1.53 -6.00 -8.94
C GLU A 144 -0.90 -7.15 -8.13
N LEU A 145 -1.67 -7.86 -7.32
CA LEU A 145 -1.16 -9.03 -6.58
C LEU A 145 -0.68 -10.14 -7.54
N ILE A 146 -1.42 -10.42 -8.62
CA ILE A 146 -1.02 -11.40 -9.64
C ILE A 146 0.26 -10.96 -10.34
N LEU A 147 0.41 -9.67 -10.68
CA LEU A 147 1.62 -9.13 -11.29
C LEU A 147 2.83 -9.29 -10.36
N ALA A 148 2.67 -8.99 -9.07
CA ALA A 148 3.73 -9.14 -8.08
C ALA A 148 4.18 -10.59 -7.91
N GLU A 149 3.25 -11.55 -7.89
CA GLU A 149 3.56 -12.98 -7.86
C GLU A 149 4.35 -13.43 -9.11
N GLN A 150 4.00 -12.92 -10.29
CA GLN A 150 4.71 -13.21 -11.54
C GLN A 150 6.11 -12.60 -11.58
N GLU A 151 6.31 -11.40 -11.03
CA GLU A 151 7.62 -10.76 -10.90
C GLU A 151 8.54 -11.60 -9.99
N LEU A 152 8.05 -12.01 -8.82
CA LEU A 152 8.80 -12.87 -7.89
C LEU A 152 9.17 -14.23 -8.52
N SER A 153 8.27 -14.84 -9.26
CA SER A 153 8.53 -16.14 -9.94
C SER A 153 9.62 -16.01 -11.00
N ARG A 154 9.64 -14.91 -11.76
CA ARG A 154 10.67 -14.64 -12.78
C ARG A 154 12.04 -14.41 -12.16
N ASP A 155 12.12 -13.65 -11.06
CA ASP A 155 13.38 -13.41 -10.36
C ASP A 155 13.96 -14.72 -9.82
N TYR A 156 13.12 -15.63 -9.34
CA TYR A 156 13.55 -16.94 -8.86
C TYR A 156 14.10 -17.83 -10.00
N GLU A 157 13.48 -17.83 -11.18
CA GLU A 157 13.95 -18.58 -12.35
C GLU A 157 15.30 -18.07 -12.87
N ILE A 158 15.51 -16.74 -12.89
CA ILE A 158 16.78 -16.13 -13.31
C ILE A 158 17.90 -16.53 -12.35
N VAL A 159 17.66 -16.49 -11.03
CA VAL A 159 18.67 -16.85 -10.02
C VAL A 159 18.98 -18.35 -10.06
N SER A 160 17.99 -19.21 -10.22
CA SER A 160 18.17 -20.67 -10.31
C SER A 160 18.82 -21.10 -11.64
N GLY A 161 18.51 -20.43 -12.75
CA GLY A 161 19.10 -20.69 -14.06
C GLY A 161 20.56 -20.26 -14.21
N SER A 162 21.01 -19.26 -13.42
CA SER A 162 22.41 -18.81 -13.42
C SER A 162 23.36 -19.70 -12.62
N GLN A 163 22.86 -20.69 -11.87
CA GLN A 163 23.67 -21.66 -11.11
C GLN A 163 23.98 -22.95 -11.89
N LEU A 164 23.49 -23.09 -13.15
CA LEU A 164 23.65 -24.28 -13.99
C LEU A 164 24.60 -24.12 -15.18
N ASN A 165 25.44 -23.05 -15.20
CA ASN A 165 26.47 -22.84 -16.22
C ASN A 165 27.86 -22.73 -15.64
#